data_ad4465c30002f008bfacbbd51b55c05b
#
_entry.id   ad4465c30002f008bfacbbd51b55c05b
#
_cell.length_a   1.000
_cell.length_b   1.000
_cell.length_c   1.000
_cell.angle_alpha   90.00
_cell.angle_beta   90.00
_cell.angle_gamma   90.00
#
_symmetry.space_group_name_H-M   'P 1'
#
loop_
_entity.id
_entity.type
_entity.pdbx_description
1 polymer ?
#
loop_
_entity_poly.entity_id
_entity_poly.type
_entity_poly.pdbx_seq_one_letter_code
_entity_poly.pdbx_strand_id
1 'polypeptide(L)'
;MITGSDIDLHAAESGDHFPHHMNAEWCKTQPFKKRMAHGTLVLTVAIGLTADVINEVSMTYGFDRIRFVKPVFIDDTIYVVTKIKEKKDHKKPGFGLVTEQVKTFNQNNELVMVCEHIYLAEKRIK
;
A
#
# COMPACT_ATOMS: atom_id res chain seq x y z
N MET A 1 -6.88 -10.12 4.75
CA MET A 1 -5.88 -11.21 4.55
C MET A 1 -5.41 -11.21 3.09
N ILE A 2 -4.13 -11.35 2.89
CA ILE A 2 -3.54 -11.45 1.55
C ILE A 2 -3.61 -12.91 1.11
N THR A 3 -4.47 -13.20 0.16
CA THR A 3 -4.72 -14.59 -0.30
C THR A 3 -3.85 -14.96 -1.49
N GLY A 4 -3.79 -16.26 -1.79
CA GLY A 4 -3.15 -16.74 -3.02
C GLY A 4 -3.79 -16.15 -4.27
N SER A 5 -5.12 -15.98 -4.26
CA SER A 5 -5.85 -15.35 -5.36
C SER A 5 -5.45 -13.90 -5.56
N ASP A 6 -5.22 -13.15 -4.49
CA ASP A 6 -4.74 -11.76 -4.58
C ASP A 6 -3.39 -11.70 -5.28
N ILE A 7 -2.47 -12.56 -4.89
CA ILE A 7 -1.13 -12.63 -5.49
C ILE A 7 -1.23 -13.03 -6.97
N ASP A 8 -2.03 -14.03 -7.29
CA ASP A 8 -2.21 -14.51 -8.66
C ASP A 8 -2.80 -13.44 -9.57
N LEU A 9 -3.82 -12.71 -9.11
CA LEU A 9 -4.42 -11.61 -9.85
C LEU A 9 -3.43 -10.47 -10.08
N HIS A 10 -2.66 -10.13 -9.06
CA HIS A 10 -1.66 -9.07 -9.18
C HIS A 10 -0.55 -9.45 -10.15
N ALA A 11 -0.13 -10.71 -10.14
CA ALA A 11 0.84 -11.23 -11.10
C ALA A 11 0.30 -11.14 -12.54
N ALA A 12 -0.98 -11.48 -12.74
CA ALA A 12 -1.63 -11.40 -14.04
C ALA A 12 -1.69 -9.95 -14.56
N GLU A 13 -2.00 -9.00 -13.68
CA GLU A 13 -2.08 -7.58 -14.04
C GLU A 13 -0.71 -6.95 -14.32
N SER A 14 0.27 -7.29 -13.51
CA SER A 14 1.60 -6.66 -13.56
C SER A 14 2.59 -7.36 -14.51
N GLY A 15 2.38 -8.64 -14.76
CA GLY A 15 3.34 -9.48 -15.47
C GLY A 15 4.48 -10.00 -14.59
N ASP A 16 4.46 -9.73 -13.29
CA ASP A 16 5.50 -10.17 -12.36
C ASP A 16 5.19 -11.56 -11.80
N HIS A 17 5.78 -12.57 -12.45
CA HIS A 17 5.59 -13.98 -12.10
C HIS A 17 6.84 -14.62 -11.51
N PHE A 18 7.66 -13.86 -10.78
CA PHE A 18 8.85 -14.42 -10.15
C PHE A 18 8.49 -15.57 -9.20
N PRO A 19 9.36 -16.61 -9.08
CA PRO A 19 9.06 -17.80 -8.30
C PRO A 19 8.71 -17.54 -6.82
N HIS A 20 9.32 -16.53 -6.21
CA HIS A 20 9.02 -16.19 -4.81
C HIS A 20 7.59 -15.68 -4.60
N HIS A 21 6.93 -15.24 -5.67
CA HIS A 21 5.51 -14.90 -5.63
C HIS A 21 4.62 -16.08 -6.00
N MET A 22 5.06 -16.90 -6.96
CA MET A 22 4.18 -17.81 -7.68
C MET A 22 4.37 -19.29 -7.36
N ASN A 23 5.55 -19.71 -6.92
CA ASN A 23 5.87 -21.13 -6.82
C ASN A 23 6.08 -21.56 -5.35
N ALA A 24 5.02 -22.11 -4.76
CA ALA A 24 5.05 -22.55 -3.36
C ALA A 24 6.10 -23.63 -3.09
N GLU A 25 6.29 -24.56 -4.04
CA GLU A 25 7.26 -25.63 -3.87
C GLU A 25 8.69 -25.10 -3.92
N TRP A 26 8.96 -24.17 -4.84
CA TRP A 26 10.26 -23.51 -4.90
C TRP A 26 10.52 -22.70 -3.62
N CYS A 27 9.51 -22.01 -3.11
CA CYS A 27 9.63 -21.23 -1.87
C CYS A 27 10.04 -22.08 -0.68
N LYS A 28 9.59 -23.33 -0.61
CA LYS A 28 9.99 -24.26 0.47
C LYS A 28 11.50 -24.51 0.52
N THR A 29 12.20 -24.36 -0.58
CA THR A 29 13.65 -24.52 -0.67
C THR A 29 14.42 -23.27 -0.23
N GLN A 30 13.74 -22.17 0.01
CA GLN A 30 14.33 -20.89 0.37
C GLN A 30 14.18 -20.59 1.87
N PRO A 31 15.00 -19.68 2.43
CA PRO A 31 14.89 -19.34 3.85
C PRO A 31 13.51 -18.85 4.28
N PHE A 32 12.80 -18.13 3.40
CA PHE A 32 11.48 -17.57 3.71
C PHE A 32 10.32 -18.58 3.65
N LYS A 33 10.49 -19.72 2.99
CA LYS A 33 9.59 -20.91 2.99
C LYS A 33 8.22 -20.74 2.35
N LYS A 34 7.69 -19.53 2.22
CA LYS A 34 6.33 -19.26 1.74
C LYS A 34 6.35 -18.29 0.57
N ARG A 35 5.27 -18.29 -0.23
CA ARG A 35 5.06 -17.28 -1.25
C ARG A 35 4.95 -15.91 -0.62
N MET A 36 5.64 -14.94 -1.21
CA MET A 36 5.59 -13.53 -0.77
C MET A 36 4.68 -12.73 -1.68
N ALA A 37 3.92 -11.81 -1.07
CA ALA A 37 3.17 -10.82 -1.83
C ALA A 37 4.14 -9.85 -2.52
N HIS A 38 3.75 -9.42 -3.73
CA HIS A 38 4.46 -8.33 -4.41
C HIS A 38 4.41 -7.08 -3.54
N GLY A 39 5.50 -6.31 -3.48
CA GLY A 39 5.48 -5.03 -2.78
C GLY A 39 4.38 -4.10 -3.30
N THR A 40 4.22 -4.07 -4.62
CA THR A 40 3.16 -3.28 -5.26
C THR A 40 1.75 -3.75 -4.90
N LEU A 41 1.54 -5.05 -4.65
CA LEU A 41 0.26 -5.55 -4.15
C LEU A 41 0.00 -5.03 -2.73
N VAL A 42 1.00 -5.08 -1.86
CA VAL A 42 0.88 -4.56 -0.49
C VAL A 42 0.52 -3.07 -0.51
N LEU A 43 1.20 -2.30 -1.36
CA LEU A 43 0.90 -0.87 -1.54
C LEU A 43 -0.54 -0.67 -2.00
N THR A 44 -0.98 -1.42 -3.01
CA THR A 44 -2.33 -1.32 -3.57
C THR A 44 -3.40 -1.57 -2.50
N VAL A 45 -3.26 -2.66 -1.74
CA VAL A 45 -4.21 -3.02 -0.69
C VAL A 45 -4.19 -1.98 0.45
N ALA A 46 -3.00 -1.56 0.86
CA ALA A 46 -2.86 -0.56 1.92
C ALA A 46 -3.55 0.76 1.55
N ILE A 47 -3.36 1.23 0.33
CA ILE A 47 -4.02 2.46 -0.15
C ILE A 47 -5.54 2.28 -0.23
N GLY A 48 -5.99 1.11 -0.67
CA GLY A 48 -7.42 0.79 -0.68
C GLY A 48 -8.07 0.88 0.71
N LEU A 49 -7.33 0.49 1.74
CA LEU A 49 -7.81 0.57 3.13
C LEU A 49 -7.89 2.01 3.66
N THR A 50 -7.30 2.98 2.98
CA THR A 50 -7.33 4.40 3.35
C THR A 50 -8.35 5.21 2.53
N ALA A 51 -9.14 4.57 1.67
CA ALA A 51 -9.94 5.24 0.64
C ALA A 51 -10.91 6.30 1.16
N ASP A 52 -11.39 6.18 2.38
CA ASP A 52 -12.39 7.08 2.96
C ASP A 52 -11.80 8.18 3.86
N VAL A 53 -10.49 8.31 3.92
CA VAL A 53 -9.82 9.26 4.85
C VAL A 53 -9.92 10.70 4.37
N ILE A 54 -9.86 10.91 3.06
CA ILE A 54 -9.94 12.22 2.41
C ILE A 54 -11.30 12.35 1.72
N ASN A 55 -11.73 13.57 1.45
CA ASN A 55 -13.01 13.79 0.80
C ASN A 55 -13.07 13.17 -0.62
N GLU A 56 -14.28 13.04 -1.15
CA GLU A 56 -14.54 12.40 -2.44
C GLU A 56 -13.97 13.18 -3.64
N VAL A 57 -13.68 14.47 -3.47
CA VAL A 57 -13.05 15.29 -4.51
C VAL A 57 -11.56 15.38 -4.21
N SER A 58 -10.92 14.24 -4.26
CA SER A 58 -9.49 14.13 -4.08
C SER A 58 -8.92 13.13 -5.08
N MET A 59 -7.69 13.36 -5.48
CA MET A 59 -6.97 12.50 -6.41
C MET A 59 -5.57 12.25 -5.90
N THR A 60 -5.06 11.07 -6.18
CA THR A 60 -3.65 10.79 -5.92
C THR A 60 -2.79 11.74 -6.73
N TYR A 61 -1.95 12.48 -6.05
CA TYR A 61 -0.97 13.39 -6.65
C TYR A 61 0.39 12.71 -6.79
N GLY A 62 0.79 11.96 -5.79
CA GLY A 62 2.04 11.24 -5.80
C GLY A 62 2.28 10.44 -4.54
N PHE A 63 3.39 9.71 -4.53
CA PHE A 63 3.87 8.95 -3.38
C PHE A 63 5.33 9.30 -3.12
N ASP A 64 5.68 9.46 -1.85
CA ASP A 64 7.04 9.67 -1.42
C ASP A 64 7.42 8.65 -0.35
N ARG A 65 8.70 8.37 -0.26
CA ARG A 65 9.31 7.57 0.81
C ARG A 65 8.64 6.21 0.99
N ILE A 66 8.36 5.53 -0.13
CA ILE A 66 7.85 4.16 -0.08
C ILE A 66 8.99 3.25 0.35
N ARG A 67 8.78 2.48 1.42
CA ARG A 67 9.73 1.47 1.90
C ARG A 67 9.00 0.20 2.27
N PHE A 68 9.48 -0.91 1.74
CA PHE A 68 9.03 -2.25 2.10
C PHE A 68 9.96 -2.77 3.17
N VAL A 69 9.54 -2.65 4.42
CA VAL A 69 10.39 -2.90 5.60
C VAL A 69 10.57 -4.39 5.86
N LYS A 70 9.49 -5.16 5.68
CA LYS A 70 9.47 -6.61 5.83
C LYS A 70 8.59 -7.25 4.77
N PRO A 71 8.90 -8.50 4.36
CA PRO A 71 8.03 -9.20 3.42
C PRO A 71 6.65 -9.47 4.02
N VAL A 72 5.64 -9.46 3.16
CA VAL A 72 4.29 -9.92 3.49
C VAL A 72 4.09 -11.26 2.78
N PHE A 73 3.71 -12.25 3.53
CA PHE A 73 3.54 -13.61 3.01
C PHE A 73 2.08 -13.91 2.70
N ILE A 74 1.88 -14.94 1.87
CA ILE A 74 0.55 -15.49 1.65
C ILE A 74 -0.13 -15.78 3.00
N ASP A 75 -1.41 -15.43 3.09
CA ASP A 75 -2.26 -15.58 4.28
C ASP A 75 -1.95 -14.62 5.44
N ASP A 76 -0.99 -13.72 5.29
CA ASP A 76 -0.82 -12.64 6.25
C ASP A 76 -2.02 -11.70 6.21
N THR A 77 -2.39 -11.18 7.38
CA THR A 77 -3.41 -10.14 7.51
C THR A 77 -2.72 -8.81 7.77
N ILE A 78 -3.05 -7.81 6.97
CA ILE A 78 -2.47 -6.48 7.11
C ILE A 78 -3.53 -5.46 7.54
N TYR A 79 -3.09 -4.44 8.28
CA TYR A 79 -3.90 -3.29 8.62
C TYR A 79 -3.06 -2.01 8.49
N VAL A 80 -3.71 -0.87 8.40
CA VAL A 80 -3.04 0.41 8.21
C VAL A 80 -3.33 1.35 9.37
N VAL A 81 -2.34 2.20 9.66
CA VAL A 81 -2.48 3.34 10.56
C VAL A 81 -2.06 4.56 9.77
N THR A 82 -2.94 5.56 9.73
CA THR A 82 -2.71 6.76 8.93
C THR A 82 -2.60 8.00 9.80
N LYS A 83 -1.81 8.96 9.32
CA LYS A 83 -1.64 10.25 10.00
C LYS A 83 -1.47 11.32 8.94
N ILE A 84 -2.23 12.40 9.07
CA ILE A 84 -2.04 13.57 8.21
C ILE A 84 -0.80 14.31 8.72
N LYS A 85 0.21 14.39 7.86
CA LYS A 85 1.50 15.02 8.20
C LYS A 85 1.54 16.50 7.83
N GLU A 86 0.97 16.83 6.67
CA GLU A 86 1.10 18.17 6.12
C GLU A 86 -0.10 18.50 5.27
N LYS A 87 -0.49 19.78 5.29
CA LYS A 87 -1.46 20.37 4.37
C LYS A 87 -0.87 21.66 3.86
N LYS A 88 -0.88 21.85 2.55
CA LYS A 88 -0.39 23.09 1.94
C LYS A 88 -1.21 23.46 0.73
N ASP A 89 -1.16 24.72 0.35
CA ASP A 89 -1.86 25.22 -0.83
C ASP A 89 -1.25 24.67 -2.11
N HIS A 90 -2.12 24.49 -3.09
CA HIS A 90 -1.74 24.19 -4.46
C HIS A 90 -2.03 25.41 -5.32
N LYS A 91 -1.29 25.58 -6.42
CA LYS A 91 -1.50 26.69 -7.38
C LYS A 91 -2.90 26.65 -8.03
N LYS A 92 -3.56 25.50 -8.09
CA LYS A 92 -4.94 25.41 -8.58
C LYS A 92 -5.88 25.97 -7.51
N PRO A 93 -6.69 27.01 -7.83
CA PRO A 93 -7.60 27.60 -6.86
C PRO A 93 -8.61 26.61 -6.31
N GLY A 94 -8.87 26.67 -5.01
CA GLY A 94 -9.82 25.79 -4.33
C GLY A 94 -9.28 24.43 -3.96
N PHE A 95 -8.00 24.15 -4.26
CA PHE A 95 -7.35 22.88 -3.96
C PHE A 95 -6.13 23.05 -3.07
N GLY A 96 -5.79 21.98 -2.38
CA GLY A 96 -4.59 21.89 -1.56
C GLY A 96 -3.98 20.50 -1.67
N LEU A 97 -2.72 20.40 -1.27
CA LEU A 97 -2.02 19.12 -1.17
C LEU A 97 -2.07 18.64 0.27
N VAL A 98 -2.50 17.39 0.44
CA VAL A 98 -2.56 16.72 1.74
C VAL A 98 -1.60 15.55 1.70
N THR A 99 -0.64 15.52 2.62
CA THR A 99 0.29 14.41 2.78
C THR A 99 -0.17 13.54 3.94
N GLU A 100 -0.51 12.30 3.61
CA GLU A 100 -0.91 11.28 4.57
C GLU A 100 0.23 10.28 4.75
N GLN A 101 0.65 10.06 5.98
CA GLN A 101 1.57 8.96 6.28
C GLN A 101 0.76 7.68 6.45
N VAL A 102 1.13 6.65 5.70
CA VAL A 102 0.50 5.34 5.76
C VAL A 102 1.52 4.34 6.29
N LYS A 103 1.22 3.75 7.43
CA LYS A 103 2.00 2.64 8.00
C LYS A 103 1.17 1.37 7.92
N THR A 104 1.74 0.33 7.36
CA THR A 104 1.08 -0.97 7.19
C THR A 104 1.76 -1.99 8.09
N PHE A 105 0.95 -2.73 8.82
CA PHE A 105 1.38 -3.74 9.79
C PHE A 105 0.78 -5.10 9.45
N ASN A 106 1.47 -6.17 9.82
CA ASN A 106 0.93 -7.53 9.72
C ASN A 106 0.18 -7.92 11.02
N GLN A 107 -0.29 -9.16 11.09
CA GLN A 107 -1.03 -9.69 12.24
C GLN A 107 -0.21 -9.73 13.53
N ASN A 108 1.11 -9.66 13.43
CA ASN A 108 2.02 -9.65 14.58
C ASN A 108 2.41 -8.22 15.00
N ASN A 109 1.71 -7.23 14.46
CA ASN A 109 1.98 -5.80 14.69
C ASN A 109 3.39 -5.36 14.25
N GLU A 110 3.95 -6.06 13.26
CA GLU A 110 5.22 -5.69 12.67
C GLU A 110 5.00 -4.74 11.51
N LEU A 111 5.79 -3.66 11.45
CA LEU A 111 5.75 -2.73 10.34
C LEU A 111 6.28 -3.41 9.08
N VAL A 112 5.46 -3.50 8.04
CA VAL A 112 5.83 -4.16 6.78
C VAL A 112 6.03 -3.17 5.64
N MET A 113 5.31 -2.05 5.64
CA MET A 113 5.45 -1.00 4.64
C MET A 113 5.16 0.36 5.26
N VAL A 114 5.83 1.39 4.78
CA VAL A 114 5.53 2.79 5.09
C VAL A 114 5.62 3.61 3.81
N CYS A 115 4.73 4.58 3.67
CA CYS A 115 4.82 5.55 2.57
C CYS A 115 4.14 6.86 2.97
N GLU A 116 4.37 7.87 2.15
CA GLU A 116 3.61 9.12 2.18
C GLU A 116 2.77 9.18 0.92
N HIS A 117 1.46 9.27 1.09
CA HIS A 117 0.52 9.41 -0.01
C HIS A 117 0.07 10.86 -0.08
N ILE A 118 0.29 11.49 -1.21
CA ILE A 118 -0.02 12.90 -1.42
C ILE A 118 -1.27 12.98 -2.28
N TYR A 119 -2.28 13.67 -1.76
CA TYR A 119 -3.54 13.91 -2.46
C TYR A 119 -3.66 15.35 -2.90
N LEU A 120 -4.21 15.56 -4.07
CA LEU A 120 -4.77 16.85 -4.47
C LEU A 120 -6.24 16.83 -4.04
N ALA A 121 -6.59 17.63 -3.06
CA ALA A 121 -7.90 17.62 -2.43
C ALA A 121 -8.58 18.97 -2.53
N GLU A 122 -9.91 18.96 -2.72
CA GLU A 122 -10.71 20.17 -2.71
C GLU A 122 -10.77 20.75 -1.30
N LYS A 123 -10.57 22.06 -1.19
CA LYS A 123 -10.69 22.75 0.09
C LYS A 123 -12.13 22.87 0.52
N ARG A 124 -12.35 22.79 1.85
CA ARG A 124 -13.70 23.05 2.38
C ARG A 124 -14.12 24.49 2.09
N ILE A 125 -15.37 24.63 1.76
CA ILE A 125 -16.05 25.95 1.68
C ILE A 125 -16.41 26.30 3.13
N LYS A 126 -15.95 27.47 3.56
CA LYS A 126 -16.30 27.98 4.89
C LYS A 126 -17.64 28.69 4.87
#